data_863b8ff075546b3ac7aafaaabb3e8ae9
#
_entry.id   863b8ff075546b3ac7aafaaabb3e8ae9
#
_cell.length_a   1.000
_cell.length_b   1.000
_cell.length_c   1.000
_cell.angle_alpha   90.00
_cell.angle_beta   90.00
_cell.angle_gamma   90.00
#
_symmetry.space_group_name_H-M   'P 1'
#
loop_
_entity.id
_entity.type
_entity.pdbx_description
1 polymer ?
#
loop_
_entity_poly.entity_id
_entity_poly.type
_entity_poly.pdbx_seq_one_letter_code
_entity_poly.pdbx_strand_id
1 'polypeptide(L)'
;MRRSRSQRAARHDVDSCPLPPGHHRTYIHVSGGGGRGHCRGDATLAPVAQGLGRVLVVDDDEVIRQLIAVNLTLEGFDVATAVDGQDCLDKVTAIDPAVITLDIMMPRLDGWMTANLLRRNPQTSTIKVVLITARAQEDDKVRGRQIGVDAYLTKPFDPSEMIRVVRELAGHPPVADAG
;
A
#
# COMPACT_ATOMS: atom_id res chain seq x y z
N MET A 1 45.31 49.96 -30.93
CA MET A 1 44.81 48.93 -31.88
C MET A 1 45.12 47.54 -31.32
N ARG A 2 44.15 46.83 -30.76
CA ARG A 2 44.05 45.38 -30.76
C ARG A 2 42.73 45.00 -30.07
N ARG A 3 41.88 44.30 -30.83
CA ARG A 3 40.51 43.92 -30.47
C ARG A 3 40.53 42.68 -29.56
N SER A 4 39.86 42.76 -28.40
CA SER A 4 39.53 41.63 -27.54
C SER A 4 38.33 40.90 -28.09
N ARG A 5 38.48 39.59 -28.38
CA ARG A 5 37.38 38.68 -28.75
C ARG A 5 36.79 38.08 -27.48
N SER A 6 35.55 38.45 -27.21
CA SER A 6 34.70 37.83 -26.23
C SER A 6 34.32 36.42 -26.68
N GLN A 7 34.73 35.41 -25.95
CA GLN A 7 34.21 34.03 -26.12
C GLN A 7 32.94 33.89 -25.28
N ARG A 8 31.81 33.78 -25.97
CA ARG A 8 30.53 33.34 -25.37
C ARG A 8 30.59 31.83 -25.18
N ALA A 9 30.59 31.41 -23.91
CA ALA A 9 30.33 29.99 -23.56
C ALA A 9 28.85 29.67 -23.77
N ALA A 10 28.57 28.76 -24.65
CA ALA A 10 27.22 28.16 -24.82
C ALA A 10 26.88 27.35 -23.58
N ARG A 11 25.84 27.77 -22.88
CA ARG A 11 25.19 26.93 -21.85
C ARG A 11 24.31 25.93 -22.59
N HIS A 12 24.67 24.65 -22.49
CA HIS A 12 23.78 23.57 -22.90
C HIS A 12 22.70 23.41 -21.81
N ASP A 13 21.49 23.80 -22.19
CA ASP A 13 20.28 23.57 -21.44
C ASP A 13 19.92 22.08 -21.57
N VAL A 14 20.01 21.33 -20.47
CA VAL A 14 19.67 19.89 -20.42
C VAL A 14 18.26 19.63 -19.86
N ASP A 15 17.38 20.64 -19.96
CA ASP A 15 16.03 20.58 -19.38
C ASP A 15 14.92 20.40 -20.43
N SER A 16 15.07 19.47 -21.36
CA SER A 16 13.99 19.17 -22.30
C SER A 16 13.80 17.68 -22.52
N CYS A 17 13.39 16.96 -21.46
CA CYS A 17 12.79 15.66 -21.61
C CYS A 17 11.43 15.68 -20.89
N PRO A 18 10.28 15.61 -21.60
CA PRO A 18 8.97 15.61 -20.97
C PRO A 18 8.75 14.28 -20.26
N LEU A 19 8.50 14.37 -18.94
CA LEU A 19 8.12 13.22 -18.12
C LEU A 19 6.64 12.87 -18.33
N PRO A 20 6.27 11.59 -18.36
CA PRO A 20 4.88 11.17 -18.35
C PRO A 20 4.21 11.52 -17.03
N PRO A 21 2.89 11.81 -17.00
CA PRO A 21 2.19 12.24 -15.81
C PRO A 21 2.10 11.11 -14.78
N GLY A 22 2.53 11.37 -13.55
CA GLY A 22 2.30 10.47 -12.40
C GLY A 22 3.52 10.10 -11.54
N HIS A 23 4.72 10.63 -11.79
CA HIS A 23 5.89 10.27 -10.98
C HIS A 23 6.41 11.45 -10.13
N HIS A 24 6.28 11.36 -8.81
CA HIS A 24 6.96 12.24 -7.87
C HIS A 24 8.42 11.79 -7.69
N ARG A 25 9.35 12.65 -8.08
CA ARG A 25 10.79 12.41 -7.95
C ARG A 25 11.27 12.98 -6.61
N THR A 26 11.59 12.11 -5.66
CA THR A 26 12.29 12.51 -4.43
C THR A 26 13.79 12.56 -4.72
N TYR A 27 14.39 13.77 -4.69
CA TYR A 27 15.83 13.94 -4.81
C TYR A 27 16.48 13.83 -3.44
N ILE A 28 17.38 12.89 -3.27
CA ILE A 28 18.31 12.87 -2.14
C ILE A 28 19.56 13.62 -2.59
N HIS A 29 19.83 14.79 -1.98
CA HIS A 29 21.03 15.57 -2.23
C HIS A 29 22.20 14.97 -1.44
N VAL A 30 23.09 14.27 -2.11
CA VAL A 30 24.33 13.80 -1.53
C VAL A 30 25.44 14.80 -1.89
N SER A 31 25.89 15.61 -0.90
CA SER A 31 27.04 16.47 -1.05
C SER A 31 28.32 15.66 -0.78
N GLY A 32 29.12 15.43 -1.78
CA GLY A 32 30.40 14.71 -1.65
C GLY A 32 31.37 15.04 -2.78
N GLY A 33 32.45 15.68 -2.42
CA GLY A 33 33.74 16.04 -2.97
C GLY A 33 34.23 15.47 -4.30
N GLY A 34 34.97 16.33 -5.00
CA GLY A 34 35.50 16.20 -6.35
C GLY A 34 36.31 14.95 -6.62
N GLY A 35 36.03 14.37 -7.78
CA GLY A 35 36.80 13.32 -8.41
C GLY A 35 36.39 13.22 -9.86
N ARG A 36 37.37 13.43 -10.79
CA ARG A 36 37.16 13.20 -12.22
C ARG A 36 37.03 11.70 -12.45
N GLY A 37 35.81 11.23 -12.65
CA GLY A 37 35.50 9.82 -12.92
C GLY A 37 34.74 9.71 -14.24
N HIS A 38 35.26 8.89 -15.14
CA HIS A 38 34.60 8.44 -16.37
C HIS A 38 33.25 7.80 -16.02
N CYS A 39 32.16 8.36 -16.51
CA CYS A 39 30.87 7.70 -16.47
C CYS A 39 30.84 6.61 -17.56
N ARG A 40 31.39 5.44 -17.27
CA ARG A 40 31.01 4.17 -17.86
C ARG A 40 30.34 3.38 -16.74
N GLY A 41 29.07 3.24 -16.83
CA GLY A 41 28.28 2.40 -15.93
C GLY A 41 26.84 2.45 -16.39
N ASP A 42 26.43 1.45 -17.17
CA ASP A 42 25.06 1.00 -17.18
C ASP A 42 24.69 0.66 -15.73
N ALA A 43 24.29 1.69 -14.97
CA ALA A 43 23.50 1.44 -13.79
C ALA A 43 22.14 0.99 -14.30
N THR A 44 22.03 -0.30 -14.60
CA THR A 44 20.73 -0.97 -14.63
C THR A 44 20.16 -0.73 -13.24
N LEU A 45 19.36 0.35 -13.11
CA LEU A 45 18.52 0.55 -11.95
C LEU A 45 17.69 -0.72 -11.86
N ALA A 46 18.01 -1.57 -10.89
CA ALA A 46 17.14 -2.68 -10.54
C ALA A 46 15.72 -2.08 -10.44
N PRO A 47 14.71 -2.71 -11.05
CA PRO A 47 13.36 -2.21 -10.92
C PRO A 47 13.10 -2.05 -9.42
N VAL A 48 12.82 -0.82 -8.99
CA VAL A 48 12.26 -0.57 -7.66
C VAL A 48 11.12 -1.57 -7.55
N ALA A 49 11.23 -2.50 -6.65
CA ALA A 49 10.20 -3.51 -6.44
C ALA A 49 8.88 -2.74 -6.36
N GLN A 50 8.02 -2.94 -7.35
CA GLN A 50 6.71 -2.32 -7.36
C GLN A 50 6.06 -2.84 -6.09
N GLY A 51 5.80 -1.96 -5.11
CA GLY A 51 5.24 -2.35 -3.83
C GLY A 51 3.98 -3.19 -4.08
N LEU A 52 3.73 -4.19 -3.25
CA LEU A 52 2.60 -5.11 -3.39
C LEU A 52 1.23 -4.43 -3.31
N GLY A 53 1.21 -3.10 -3.29
CA GLY A 53 0.01 -2.30 -3.15
C GLY A 53 -0.20 -1.80 -1.73
N ARG A 54 -1.28 -1.07 -1.53
CA ARG A 54 -1.62 -0.45 -0.24
C ARG A 54 -2.67 -1.25 0.50
N VAL A 55 -2.48 -1.43 1.81
CA VAL A 55 -3.41 -2.12 2.69
C VAL A 55 -3.82 -1.20 3.83
N LEU A 56 -5.11 -1.17 4.16
CA LEU A 56 -5.63 -0.48 5.34
C LEU A 56 -6.01 -1.51 6.40
N VAL A 57 -5.33 -1.47 7.55
CA VAL A 57 -5.56 -2.36 8.69
C VAL A 57 -6.47 -1.67 9.70
N VAL A 58 -7.63 -2.26 9.98
CA VAL A 58 -8.66 -1.70 10.87
C VAL A 58 -8.95 -2.66 12.01
N ASP A 59 -8.56 -2.29 13.21
CA ASP A 59 -8.77 -3.07 14.45
C ASP A 59 -8.69 -2.11 15.62
N ASP A 60 -9.55 -2.22 16.63
CA ASP A 60 -9.51 -1.35 17.81
C ASP A 60 -8.43 -1.77 18.81
N ASP A 61 -8.03 -3.05 18.81
CA ASP A 61 -6.90 -3.54 19.58
C ASP A 61 -5.58 -3.11 18.94
N GLU A 62 -4.85 -2.23 19.63
CA GLU A 62 -3.56 -1.71 19.16
C GLU A 62 -2.54 -2.82 18.91
N VAL A 63 -2.50 -3.86 19.75
CA VAL A 63 -1.54 -4.95 19.64
C VAL A 63 -1.80 -5.77 18.38
N ILE A 64 -3.06 -6.12 18.12
CA ILE A 64 -3.47 -6.86 16.93
C ILE A 64 -3.22 -6.01 15.68
N ARG A 65 -3.62 -4.74 15.71
CA ARG A 65 -3.43 -3.80 14.60
C ARG A 65 -1.96 -3.65 14.23
N GLN A 66 -1.06 -3.50 15.22
CA GLN A 66 0.38 -3.41 15.01
C GLN A 66 0.96 -4.74 14.51
N LEU A 67 0.52 -5.87 15.05
CA LEU A 67 0.97 -7.19 14.57
C LEU A 67 0.68 -7.37 13.08
N ILE A 68 -0.55 -7.08 12.65
CA ILE A 68 -0.94 -7.17 11.25
C ILE A 68 -0.12 -6.21 10.39
N ALA A 69 -0.01 -4.95 10.82
CA ALA A 69 0.69 -3.90 10.08
C ALA A 69 2.18 -4.23 9.86
N VAL A 70 2.87 -4.70 10.90
CA VAL A 70 4.29 -5.07 10.82
C VAL A 70 4.49 -6.24 9.85
N ASN A 71 3.69 -7.30 9.96
CA ASN A 71 3.81 -8.46 9.08
C ASN A 71 3.60 -8.09 7.60
N LEU A 72 2.56 -7.31 7.30
CA LEU A 72 2.30 -6.87 5.92
C LEU A 72 3.37 -5.90 5.39
N THR A 73 3.92 -5.04 6.26
CA THR A 73 5.03 -4.15 5.87
C THR A 73 6.29 -4.95 5.53
N LEU A 74 6.62 -5.98 6.31
CA LEU A 74 7.76 -6.88 6.05
C LEU A 74 7.60 -7.64 4.72
N GLU A 75 6.37 -7.93 4.31
CA GLU A 75 6.06 -8.53 3.01
C GLU A 75 6.18 -7.55 1.83
N GLY A 76 6.29 -6.24 2.10
CA GLY A 76 6.46 -5.22 1.07
C GLY A 76 5.19 -4.45 0.70
N PHE A 77 4.12 -4.55 1.50
CA PHE A 77 2.95 -3.68 1.36
C PHE A 77 3.18 -2.29 1.95
N ASP A 78 2.53 -1.28 1.36
CA ASP A 78 2.37 0.04 1.97
C ASP A 78 1.16 0.00 2.92
N VAL A 79 1.40 0.06 4.24
CA VAL A 79 0.37 -0.20 5.24
C VAL A 79 -0.05 1.08 5.94
N ALA A 80 -1.35 1.38 5.89
CA ALA A 80 -2.00 2.39 6.71
C ALA A 80 -2.88 1.71 7.77
N THR A 81 -3.21 2.42 8.85
CA THR A 81 -4.01 1.89 9.95
C THR A 81 -5.19 2.79 10.31
N ALA A 82 -6.27 2.18 10.80
CA ALA A 82 -7.42 2.84 11.40
C ALA A 82 -7.82 2.14 12.70
N VAL A 83 -8.35 2.90 13.65
CA VAL A 83 -8.65 2.39 14.99
C VAL A 83 -10.08 1.87 15.15
N ASP A 84 -10.95 2.12 14.16
CA ASP A 84 -12.33 1.64 14.11
C ASP A 84 -12.96 1.91 12.73
N GLY A 85 -14.24 1.53 12.58
CA GLY A 85 -14.96 1.67 11.31
C GLY A 85 -15.14 3.12 10.86
N GLN A 86 -15.32 4.07 11.76
CA GLN A 86 -15.47 5.48 11.38
C GLN A 86 -14.14 6.04 10.87
N ASP A 87 -13.04 5.79 11.57
CA ASP A 87 -11.70 6.20 11.15
C ASP A 87 -11.31 5.55 9.81
N CYS A 88 -11.74 4.29 9.58
CA CYS A 88 -11.61 3.64 8.28
C CYS A 88 -12.31 4.43 7.16
N LEU A 89 -13.59 4.77 7.35
CA LEU A 89 -14.37 5.49 6.34
C LEU A 89 -13.82 6.90 6.06
N ASP A 90 -13.30 7.57 7.08
CA ASP A 90 -12.72 8.92 6.95
C ASP A 90 -11.41 8.90 6.14
N LYS A 91 -10.64 7.82 6.23
CA LYS A 91 -9.32 7.68 5.61
C LYS A 91 -9.33 6.96 4.26
N VAL A 92 -10.25 6.04 4.02
CA VAL A 92 -10.20 5.08 2.92
C VAL A 92 -10.08 5.71 1.54
N THR A 93 -10.79 6.81 1.29
CA THR A 93 -10.76 7.49 -0.01
C THR A 93 -9.40 8.16 -0.28
N ALA A 94 -8.76 8.73 0.75
CA ALA A 94 -7.43 9.36 0.60
C ALA A 94 -6.31 8.32 0.50
N ILE A 95 -6.45 7.18 1.17
CA ILE A 95 -5.49 6.08 1.16
C ILE A 95 -5.59 5.30 -0.15
N ASP A 96 -6.80 5.07 -0.66
CA ASP A 96 -7.10 4.24 -1.85
C ASP A 96 -6.42 2.86 -1.75
N PRO A 97 -6.77 2.03 -0.75
CA PRO A 97 -6.14 0.75 -0.54
C PRO A 97 -6.68 -0.31 -1.51
N ALA A 98 -5.83 -1.26 -1.91
CA ALA A 98 -6.25 -2.45 -2.66
C ALA A 98 -7.03 -3.43 -1.77
N VAL A 99 -6.63 -3.54 -0.50
CA VAL A 99 -7.22 -4.46 0.49
C VAL A 99 -7.43 -3.75 1.81
N ILE A 100 -8.54 -4.05 2.48
CA ILE A 100 -8.83 -3.65 3.87
C ILE A 100 -8.93 -4.92 4.71
N THR A 101 -8.15 -5.03 5.78
CA THR A 101 -8.40 -6.00 6.86
C THR A 101 -9.23 -5.32 7.93
N LEU A 102 -10.35 -5.91 8.32
CA LEU A 102 -11.38 -5.23 9.10
C LEU A 102 -11.87 -6.13 10.24
N ASP A 103 -11.59 -5.75 11.48
CA ASP A 103 -12.17 -6.44 12.63
C ASP A 103 -13.68 -6.22 12.70
N ILE A 104 -14.40 -7.24 13.14
CA ILE A 104 -15.86 -7.16 13.31
C ILE A 104 -16.23 -6.44 14.60
N MET A 105 -15.53 -6.75 15.70
CA MET A 105 -15.92 -6.36 17.05
C MET A 105 -15.23 -5.06 17.48
N MET A 106 -15.64 -3.95 16.90
CA MET A 106 -15.08 -2.63 17.24
C MET A 106 -16.13 -1.68 17.84
N PRO A 107 -15.71 -0.73 18.70
CA PRO A 107 -16.59 0.31 19.20
C PRO A 107 -17.01 1.30 18.11
N ARG A 108 -18.03 2.12 18.37
CA ARG A 108 -18.60 3.15 17.49
C ARG A 108 -19.24 2.58 16.23
N LEU A 109 -18.46 2.05 15.32
CA LEU A 109 -18.93 1.46 14.06
C LEU A 109 -18.28 0.08 13.88
N ASP A 110 -19.09 -0.96 13.93
CA ASP A 110 -18.64 -2.34 13.79
C ASP A 110 -18.19 -2.67 12.36
N GLY A 111 -17.48 -3.80 12.20
CA GLY A 111 -16.95 -4.22 10.89
C GLY A 111 -18.04 -4.55 9.88
N TRP A 112 -19.19 -5.05 10.31
CA TRP A 112 -20.31 -5.36 9.40
C TRP A 112 -20.90 -4.10 8.78
N MET A 113 -21.14 -3.11 9.63
CA MET A 113 -21.68 -1.82 9.18
C MET A 113 -20.67 -1.10 8.29
N THR A 114 -19.39 -1.13 8.68
CA THR A 114 -18.30 -0.54 7.89
C THR A 114 -18.20 -1.18 6.51
N ALA A 115 -18.20 -2.52 6.41
CA ALA A 115 -18.16 -3.24 5.14
C ALA A 115 -19.37 -2.90 4.25
N ASN A 116 -20.58 -2.82 4.84
CA ASN A 116 -21.78 -2.44 4.12
C ASN A 116 -21.67 -1.01 3.54
N LEU A 117 -21.19 -0.05 4.33
CA LEU A 117 -20.99 1.33 3.88
C LEU A 117 -19.94 1.42 2.77
N LEU A 118 -18.83 0.70 2.88
CA LEU A 118 -17.83 0.59 1.82
C LEU A 118 -18.43 0.07 0.50
N ARG A 119 -19.25 -0.98 0.55
CA ARG A 119 -19.88 -1.55 -0.64
C ARG A 119 -20.93 -0.66 -1.28
N ARG A 120 -21.61 0.20 -0.49
CA ARG A 120 -22.63 1.14 -0.98
C ARG A 120 -22.03 2.40 -1.60
N ASN A 121 -20.79 2.73 -1.33
CA ASN A 121 -20.11 3.88 -1.91
C ASN A 121 -19.38 3.46 -3.21
N PRO A 122 -19.75 4.04 -4.38
CA PRO A 122 -19.11 3.69 -5.66
C PRO A 122 -17.59 3.85 -5.69
N GLN A 123 -17.03 4.76 -4.89
CA GLN A 123 -15.59 5.01 -4.82
C GLN A 123 -14.81 3.92 -4.07
N THR A 124 -15.49 3.18 -3.19
CA THR A 124 -14.84 2.16 -2.35
C THR A 124 -15.40 0.76 -2.56
N SER A 125 -16.45 0.62 -3.38
CA SER A 125 -17.15 -0.65 -3.59
C SER A 125 -16.31 -1.78 -4.20
N THR A 126 -15.23 -1.45 -4.88
CA THR A 126 -14.30 -2.40 -5.51
C THR A 126 -13.13 -2.81 -4.64
N ILE A 127 -12.89 -2.10 -3.53
CA ILE A 127 -11.81 -2.42 -2.58
C ILE A 127 -12.06 -3.79 -1.97
N LYS A 128 -11.03 -4.62 -1.91
CA LYS A 128 -11.12 -5.96 -1.32
C LYS A 128 -11.22 -5.88 0.21
N VAL A 129 -12.14 -6.63 0.80
CA VAL A 129 -12.39 -6.62 2.26
C VAL A 129 -12.22 -8.01 2.84
N VAL A 130 -11.30 -8.13 3.81
CA VAL A 130 -11.07 -9.30 4.64
C VAL A 130 -11.65 -9.03 6.02
N LEU A 131 -12.70 -9.72 6.41
CA LEU A 131 -13.21 -9.62 7.78
C LEU A 131 -12.40 -10.50 8.73
N ILE A 132 -12.05 -9.94 9.88
CA ILE A 132 -11.37 -10.65 10.97
C ILE A 132 -12.36 -10.80 12.12
N THR A 133 -12.54 -12.00 12.64
CA THR A 133 -13.56 -12.29 13.67
C THR A 133 -13.04 -13.24 14.75
N ALA A 134 -13.50 -13.07 15.98
CA ALA A 134 -13.25 -14.03 17.05
C ALA A 134 -14.05 -15.34 16.86
N ARG A 135 -15.10 -15.33 16.06
CA ARG A 135 -15.94 -16.51 15.77
C ARG A 135 -16.39 -16.47 14.31
N ALA A 136 -16.14 -17.54 13.57
CA ALA A 136 -16.71 -17.75 12.23
C ALA A 136 -17.93 -18.68 12.37
N GLN A 137 -19.09 -18.11 12.69
CA GLN A 137 -20.35 -18.87 12.63
C GLN A 137 -20.83 -18.96 11.17
N GLU A 138 -21.60 -19.99 10.84
CA GLU A 138 -22.11 -20.15 9.47
C GLU A 138 -23.00 -18.96 9.06
N ASP A 139 -23.76 -18.41 10.00
CA ASP A 139 -24.58 -17.21 9.79
C ASP A 139 -23.73 -15.99 9.43
N ASP A 140 -22.53 -15.85 10.00
CA ASP A 140 -21.60 -14.77 9.68
C ASP A 140 -21.09 -14.88 8.24
N LYS A 141 -20.81 -16.10 7.79
CA LYS A 141 -20.40 -16.36 6.40
C LYS A 141 -21.52 -16.04 5.40
N VAL A 142 -22.77 -16.38 5.75
CA VAL A 142 -23.95 -16.03 4.94
C VAL A 142 -24.09 -14.51 4.86
N ARG A 143 -24.04 -13.82 6.00
CA ARG A 143 -24.12 -12.36 6.08
C ARG A 143 -23.06 -11.68 5.24
N GLY A 144 -21.82 -12.12 5.32
CA GLY A 144 -20.73 -11.54 4.57
C GLY A 144 -20.84 -11.74 3.06
N ARG A 145 -21.29 -12.91 2.63
CA ARG A 145 -21.60 -13.14 1.20
C ARG A 145 -22.67 -12.16 0.69
N GLN A 146 -23.68 -11.87 1.50
CA GLN A 146 -24.73 -10.89 1.15
C GLN A 146 -24.20 -9.46 1.06
N ILE A 147 -23.23 -9.10 1.92
CA ILE A 147 -22.57 -7.79 1.90
C ILE A 147 -21.53 -7.70 0.76
N GLY A 148 -21.00 -8.84 0.31
CA GLY A 148 -19.97 -8.90 -0.71
C GLY A 148 -18.54 -8.77 -0.12
N VAL A 149 -18.30 -9.40 1.03
CA VAL A 149 -16.98 -9.53 1.62
C VAL A 149 -16.18 -10.58 0.85
N ASP A 150 -14.88 -10.32 0.63
CA ASP A 150 -14.03 -11.15 -0.22
C ASP A 150 -13.41 -12.34 0.53
N ALA A 151 -13.07 -12.16 1.82
CA ALA A 151 -12.51 -13.23 2.66
C ALA A 151 -12.81 -13.07 4.15
N TYR A 152 -12.56 -14.15 4.92
CA TYR A 152 -12.67 -14.22 6.37
C TYR A 152 -11.42 -14.81 6.99
N LEU A 153 -11.00 -14.26 8.13
CA LEU A 153 -10.00 -14.83 9.02
C LEU A 153 -10.56 -14.94 10.43
N THR A 154 -10.27 -16.04 11.12
CA THR A 154 -10.74 -16.27 12.48
C THR A 154 -9.59 -16.05 13.46
N LYS A 155 -9.80 -15.21 14.49
CA LYS A 155 -8.86 -15.04 15.61
C LYS A 155 -8.89 -16.27 16.54
N PRO A 156 -7.74 -16.83 16.96
CA PRO A 156 -6.41 -16.48 16.53
C PRO A 156 -6.09 -16.98 15.12
N PHE A 157 -5.46 -16.18 14.28
CA PHE A 157 -5.04 -16.53 12.94
C PHE A 157 -3.52 -16.69 12.85
N ASP A 158 -3.07 -17.51 11.91
CA ASP A 158 -1.66 -17.59 11.56
C ASP A 158 -1.28 -16.36 10.70
N PRO A 159 -0.20 -15.63 11.05
CA PRO A 159 0.27 -14.52 10.24
C PRO A 159 0.53 -14.88 8.76
N SER A 160 1.03 -16.08 8.49
CA SER A 160 1.27 -16.58 7.14
C SER A 160 -0.04 -16.75 6.35
N GLU A 161 -1.11 -17.21 6.99
CA GLU A 161 -2.44 -17.32 6.38
C GLU A 161 -2.98 -15.93 6.03
N MET A 162 -2.88 -14.99 6.95
CA MET A 162 -3.30 -13.61 6.75
C MET A 162 -2.54 -12.96 5.58
N ILE A 163 -1.21 -13.10 5.53
CA ILE A 163 -0.38 -12.61 4.43
C ILE A 163 -0.82 -13.22 3.11
N ARG A 164 -1.00 -14.55 3.06
CA ARG A 164 -1.44 -15.27 1.86
C ARG A 164 -2.75 -14.72 1.32
N VAL A 165 -3.76 -14.55 2.19
CA VAL A 165 -5.07 -14.03 1.80
C VAL A 165 -4.98 -12.61 1.27
N VAL A 166 -4.23 -11.73 1.95
CA VAL A 166 -4.06 -10.34 1.52
C VAL A 166 -3.33 -10.25 0.18
N ARG A 167 -2.27 -11.06 -0.03
CA ARG A 167 -1.54 -11.12 -1.30
C ARG A 167 -2.45 -11.56 -2.45
N GLU A 168 -3.22 -12.62 -2.25
CA GLU A 168 -4.14 -13.14 -3.25
C GLU A 168 -5.18 -12.10 -3.66
N LEU A 169 -5.79 -11.43 -2.70
CA LEU A 169 -6.78 -10.37 -2.95
C LEU A 169 -6.18 -9.11 -3.58
N ALA A 170 -4.91 -8.80 -3.28
CA ALA A 170 -4.17 -7.72 -3.92
C ALA A 170 -3.69 -8.08 -5.35
N GLY A 171 -3.98 -9.29 -5.84
CA GLY A 171 -3.61 -9.74 -7.19
C GLY A 171 -2.18 -10.26 -7.31
N HIS A 172 -1.53 -10.62 -6.20
CA HIS A 172 -0.19 -11.18 -6.18
C HIS A 172 -0.24 -12.69 -5.92
N PRO A 173 0.51 -13.52 -6.68
CA PRO A 173 0.55 -14.95 -6.43
C PRO A 173 1.15 -15.23 -5.04
N PRO A 174 0.77 -16.34 -4.40
CA PRO A 174 1.43 -16.79 -3.18
C PRO A 174 2.92 -16.98 -3.44
N VAL A 175 3.76 -16.61 -2.46
CA VAL A 175 5.19 -16.95 -2.52
C VAL A 175 5.24 -18.48 -2.48
N ALA A 176 5.84 -19.10 -3.50
CA ALA A 176 6.10 -20.53 -3.45
C ALA A 176 7.02 -20.76 -2.25
N ASP A 177 6.58 -21.59 -1.30
CA ASP A 177 7.43 -22.00 -0.18
C ASP A 177 8.72 -22.53 -0.78
N ALA A 178 9.83 -21.83 -0.52
CA ALA A 178 11.16 -22.33 -0.81
C ALA A 178 11.41 -23.45 0.20
N GLY A 179 11.10 -24.71 -0.20
CA GLY A 179 11.35 -25.91 0.56
C GLY A 179 12.85 -26.16 0.79
#